data_b8ed3cfc49381dd3cf1ccc2160fe589b
#
_entry.id   b8ed3cfc49381dd3cf1ccc2160fe589b
#
_cell.length_a   1.000
_cell.length_b   1.000
_cell.length_c   1.000
_cell.angle_alpha   90.00
_cell.angle_beta   90.00
_cell.angle_gamma   90.00
#
_symmetry.space_group_name_H-M   'P 1'
#
loop_
_entity.id
_entity.type
_entity.pdbx_description
1 polymer ?
#
loop_
_entity_poly.entity_id
_entity_poly.type
_entity_poly.pdbx_seq_one_letter_code
_entity_poly.pdbx_strand_id
1 'polypeptide(L)'
;MPPIPERASAEWRRFDADHLIHPFTDPLALAAGGGTRVVTRGEGVYVFDSDGNRLLDGLAGLWCVALGYGRSELIGAAERQLRALPYYSSFFHTTTTPAIELARLLCERTPPGLDRVFFGCSGSESIDTVVRMIWNYWDLEDQPRKRILLSREFAYHGSTVAGASLGGMSNMHAMSGVLAGVAHVMPPYAYRYGRDETPEAFGRRAADAVEERILALDPERVAAFFAEPVQGAGGVIVPPESYWPRVQEICRRYDVLLVADEVICGFGRTGQWFGCDAFEIRPDFITVAKAITSGYLPLSAAVVGERVARTLERKGGRLAHGYTYSGHPAPCAVGVATLRILAAEGLVERTREETGPYLERCLREAFAGHPLVGEVRGVGLLWAVELDRDAASPLPPEGELGLRCLAHCFDNGVVLRAVRDALCFCPPLVIRRSEIDEMVEKAKKSIDRTAAEIGVA
;
A
#
# COMPACT_ATOMS: atom_id res chain seq x y z
N MET A 1 13.85 -33.06 0.92
CA MET A 1 13.60 -32.88 -0.52
C MET A 1 14.81 -32.16 -1.12
N PRO A 2 15.26 -32.49 -2.33
CA PRO A 2 16.29 -31.70 -2.99
C PRO A 2 15.75 -30.24 -3.18
N PRO A 3 16.64 -29.24 -3.15
CA PRO A 3 16.26 -27.88 -3.48
C PRO A 3 15.73 -27.81 -4.92
N ILE A 4 15.01 -26.71 -5.24
CA ILE A 4 14.59 -26.43 -6.62
C ILE A 4 15.86 -26.46 -7.47
N PRO A 5 15.93 -27.26 -8.56
CA PRO A 5 17.15 -27.40 -9.35
C PRO A 5 17.53 -26.06 -9.99
N GLU A 6 18.84 -25.77 -10.02
CA GLU A 6 19.36 -24.66 -10.81
C GLU A 6 19.13 -24.94 -12.30
N ARG A 7 18.68 -23.90 -13.02
CA ARG A 7 18.39 -23.95 -14.46
C ARG A 7 18.88 -22.67 -15.12
N ALA A 8 19.11 -22.73 -16.41
CA ALA A 8 19.39 -21.54 -17.20
C ALA A 8 18.18 -20.58 -17.21
N SER A 9 18.44 -19.27 -17.21
CA SER A 9 17.39 -18.24 -17.24
C SER A 9 16.38 -18.43 -18.37
N ALA A 10 16.84 -18.87 -19.56
CA ALA A 10 15.96 -19.15 -20.69
C ALA A 10 14.97 -20.30 -20.42
N GLU A 11 15.39 -21.33 -19.66
CA GLU A 11 14.51 -22.43 -19.29
C GLU A 11 13.45 -21.98 -18.28
N TRP A 12 13.83 -21.15 -17.29
CA TRP A 12 12.88 -20.56 -16.36
C TRP A 12 11.86 -19.68 -17.07
N ARG A 13 12.29 -18.81 -18.00
CA ARG A 13 11.38 -17.95 -18.79
C ARG A 13 10.43 -18.76 -19.66
N ARG A 14 10.89 -19.90 -20.21
CA ARG A 14 10.01 -20.80 -20.97
C ARG A 14 8.92 -21.39 -20.07
N PHE A 15 9.29 -21.94 -18.91
CA PHE A 15 8.29 -22.50 -17.97
C PHE A 15 7.33 -21.44 -17.45
N ASP A 16 7.81 -20.23 -17.20
CA ASP A 16 6.99 -19.10 -16.83
C ASP A 16 5.95 -18.81 -17.92
N ALA A 17 6.37 -18.64 -19.14
CA ALA A 17 5.47 -18.38 -20.28
C ALA A 17 4.45 -19.51 -20.53
N ASP A 18 4.84 -20.77 -20.28
CA ASP A 18 3.98 -21.93 -20.51
C ASP A 18 2.95 -22.16 -19.38
N HIS A 19 3.22 -21.70 -18.13
CA HIS A 19 2.48 -22.15 -16.95
C HIS A 19 1.98 -21.05 -16.01
N LEU A 20 2.48 -19.81 -16.06
CA LEU A 20 2.12 -18.73 -15.14
C LEU A 20 1.27 -17.65 -15.82
N ILE A 21 0.24 -17.20 -15.10
CA ILE A 21 -0.52 -15.99 -15.44
C ILE A 21 -0.07 -14.88 -14.50
N HIS A 22 0.52 -13.83 -15.05
CA HIS A 22 1.03 -12.71 -14.26
C HIS A 22 -0.06 -11.69 -13.92
N PRO A 23 -0.12 -11.23 -12.65
CA PRO A 23 -1.05 -10.17 -12.26
C PRO A 23 -0.68 -8.85 -12.95
N PHE A 24 -1.69 -8.07 -13.34
CA PHE A 24 -1.53 -6.74 -13.96
C PHE A 24 -0.57 -6.70 -15.17
N THR A 25 -0.51 -7.76 -15.94
CA THR A 25 0.45 -7.92 -17.04
C THR A 25 -0.27 -8.28 -18.34
N ASP A 26 0.09 -7.63 -19.44
CA ASP A 26 -0.28 -8.06 -20.78
C ASP A 26 0.70 -9.17 -21.23
N PRO A 27 0.23 -10.41 -21.43
CA PRO A 27 1.09 -11.53 -21.78
C PRO A 27 1.77 -11.37 -23.14
N LEU A 28 1.15 -10.67 -24.09
CA LEU A 28 1.74 -10.43 -25.42
C LEU A 28 2.87 -9.39 -25.32
N ALA A 29 2.65 -8.31 -24.54
CA ALA A 29 3.69 -7.31 -24.30
C ALA A 29 4.86 -7.92 -23.51
N LEU A 30 4.59 -8.79 -22.51
CA LEU A 30 5.63 -9.50 -21.76
C LEU A 30 6.48 -10.38 -22.68
N ALA A 31 5.83 -11.16 -23.55
CA ALA A 31 6.54 -12.03 -24.51
C ALA A 31 7.39 -11.23 -25.52
N ALA A 32 6.84 -10.13 -26.06
CA ALA A 32 7.57 -9.23 -26.97
C ALA A 32 8.76 -8.54 -26.30
N GLY A 33 8.67 -8.27 -24.99
CA GLY A 33 9.76 -7.69 -24.17
C GLY A 33 10.84 -8.68 -23.72
N GLY A 34 10.83 -9.93 -24.22
CA GLY A 34 11.83 -10.96 -23.87
C GLY A 34 11.49 -11.81 -22.65
N GLY A 35 10.23 -11.76 -22.18
CA GLY A 35 9.73 -12.56 -21.08
C GLY A 35 10.01 -11.96 -19.69
N THR A 36 9.71 -12.74 -18.66
CA THR A 36 9.82 -12.30 -17.26
C THR A 36 11.26 -12.18 -16.78
N ARG A 37 11.48 -11.26 -15.83
CA ARG A 37 12.73 -11.20 -15.06
C ARG A 37 12.61 -12.12 -13.85
N VAL A 38 13.40 -13.16 -13.79
CA VAL A 38 13.36 -14.18 -12.74
C VAL A 38 14.24 -13.75 -11.57
N VAL A 39 13.64 -13.32 -10.46
CA VAL A 39 14.37 -12.97 -9.23
C VAL A 39 14.65 -14.25 -8.43
N THR A 40 15.90 -14.46 -8.04
CA THR A 40 16.35 -15.70 -7.39
C THR A 40 16.82 -15.52 -5.95
N ARG A 41 17.29 -14.33 -5.57
CA ARG A 41 17.83 -14.05 -4.24
C ARG A 41 17.60 -12.60 -3.83
N GLY A 42 17.53 -12.34 -2.52
CA GLY A 42 17.50 -11.00 -1.94
C GLY A 42 18.45 -10.90 -0.75
N GLU A 43 19.08 -9.72 -0.57
CA GLU A 43 19.98 -9.42 0.54
C GLU A 43 19.98 -7.92 0.84
N GLY A 44 19.67 -7.54 2.09
CA GLY A 44 19.55 -6.13 2.48
C GLY A 44 18.48 -5.41 1.65
N VAL A 45 18.90 -4.43 0.84
CA VAL A 45 18.02 -3.67 -0.06
C VAL A 45 18.14 -4.11 -1.51
N TYR A 46 18.83 -5.21 -1.79
CA TYR A 46 19.10 -5.67 -3.15
C TYR A 46 18.40 -6.99 -3.46
N VAL A 47 17.97 -7.13 -4.70
CA VAL A 47 17.53 -8.39 -5.30
C VAL A 47 18.48 -8.79 -6.44
N PHE A 48 18.55 -10.08 -6.73
CA PHE A 48 19.39 -10.64 -7.76
C PHE A 48 18.54 -11.49 -8.69
N ASP A 49 18.70 -11.27 -9.99
CA ASP A 49 17.99 -12.04 -10.99
C ASP A 49 18.79 -13.29 -11.44
N SER A 50 18.15 -14.13 -12.25
CA SER A 50 18.75 -15.37 -12.78
C SER A 50 19.84 -15.12 -13.82
N ASP A 51 19.97 -13.89 -14.34
CA ASP A 51 21.03 -13.48 -15.25
C ASP A 51 22.26 -12.94 -14.48
N GLY A 52 22.22 -12.92 -13.14
CA GLY A 52 23.30 -12.46 -12.26
C GLY A 52 23.31 -10.96 -12.00
N ASN A 53 22.30 -10.21 -12.44
CA ASN A 53 22.23 -8.77 -12.19
C ASN A 53 21.87 -8.51 -10.73
N ARG A 54 22.56 -7.56 -10.11
CA ARG A 54 22.22 -6.98 -8.80
C ARG A 54 21.38 -5.72 -9.02
N LEU A 55 20.18 -5.70 -8.45
CA LEU A 55 19.24 -4.61 -8.57
C LEU A 55 18.95 -4.02 -7.19
N LEU A 56 19.07 -2.69 -7.03
CA LEU A 56 18.61 -2.02 -5.83
C LEU A 56 17.09 -1.97 -5.84
N ASP A 57 16.46 -2.52 -4.81
CA ASP A 57 15.00 -2.54 -4.69
C ASP A 57 14.47 -1.24 -4.06
N GLY A 58 14.22 -0.26 -4.89
CA GLY A 58 13.61 1.02 -4.49
C GLY A 58 12.09 0.95 -4.30
N LEU A 59 11.48 -0.24 -4.34
CA LEU A 59 10.05 -0.46 -4.13
C LEU A 59 9.72 -1.37 -2.94
N ALA A 60 10.73 -1.91 -2.24
CA ALA A 60 10.56 -2.89 -1.16
C ALA A 60 9.68 -4.08 -1.58
N GLY A 61 10.04 -4.76 -2.67
CA GLY A 61 9.23 -5.77 -3.33
C GLY A 61 7.98 -5.13 -3.97
N LEU A 62 6.89 -5.11 -3.25
CA LEU A 62 5.67 -4.39 -3.63
C LEU A 62 5.14 -3.62 -2.41
N TRP A 63 5.91 -2.63 -1.93
CA TRP A 63 5.65 -1.85 -0.70
C TRP A 63 5.59 -2.71 0.57
N CYS A 64 6.27 -3.87 0.64
CA CYS A 64 6.12 -4.82 1.75
C CYS A 64 7.42 -5.08 2.54
N VAL A 65 8.58 -5.11 1.90
CA VAL A 65 9.84 -5.55 2.53
C VAL A 65 10.47 -4.40 3.36
N ALA A 66 9.84 -4.09 4.51
CA ALA A 66 10.27 -2.98 5.36
C ALA A 66 11.67 -3.21 5.98
N LEU A 67 11.98 -4.44 6.42
CA LEU A 67 13.22 -4.81 7.10
C LEU A 67 14.31 -5.34 6.15
N GLY A 68 14.11 -5.25 4.82
CA GLY A 68 15.03 -5.79 3.85
C GLY A 68 14.97 -7.31 3.73
N TYR A 69 15.80 -7.84 2.85
CA TYR A 69 15.89 -9.26 2.54
C TYR A 69 16.93 -9.97 3.42
N GLY A 70 16.72 -11.26 3.68
CA GLY A 70 17.69 -12.11 4.38
C GLY A 70 17.77 -11.92 5.90
N ARG A 71 16.75 -11.32 6.55
CA ARG A 71 16.73 -11.14 8.03
C ARG A 71 16.59 -12.48 8.74
N SER A 72 17.67 -12.92 9.36
CA SER A 72 17.75 -14.19 10.07
C SER A 72 16.73 -14.30 11.22
N GLU A 73 16.42 -13.17 11.88
CA GLU A 73 15.46 -13.12 12.98
C GLU A 73 14.04 -13.45 12.53
N LEU A 74 13.62 -12.95 11.34
CA LEU A 74 12.31 -13.25 10.76
C LEU A 74 12.23 -14.70 10.27
N ILE A 75 13.28 -15.17 9.59
CA ILE A 75 13.41 -16.56 9.14
C ILE A 75 13.35 -17.50 10.35
N GLY A 76 14.13 -17.21 11.40
CA GLY A 76 14.15 -18.00 12.62
C GLY A 76 12.83 -17.98 13.40
N ALA A 77 12.08 -16.86 13.38
CA ALA A 77 10.75 -16.80 13.98
C ALA A 77 9.78 -17.73 13.26
N ALA A 78 9.76 -17.71 11.92
CA ALA A 78 8.96 -18.63 11.12
C ALA A 78 9.34 -20.09 11.37
N GLU A 79 10.64 -20.42 11.33
CA GLU A 79 11.14 -21.79 11.52
C GLU A 79 10.77 -22.33 12.91
N ARG A 80 11.04 -21.58 13.98
CA ARG A 80 10.69 -22.02 15.35
C ARG A 80 9.20 -22.27 15.48
N GLN A 81 8.37 -21.40 14.94
CA GLN A 81 6.91 -21.57 15.04
C GLN A 81 6.41 -22.74 14.22
N LEU A 82 6.91 -22.95 13.00
CA LEU A 82 6.55 -24.09 12.17
C LEU A 82 6.95 -25.43 12.80
N ARG A 83 8.08 -25.49 13.52
CA ARG A 83 8.50 -26.69 14.29
C ARG A 83 7.64 -26.93 15.51
N ALA A 84 7.21 -25.89 16.21
CA ALA A 84 6.40 -26.00 17.43
C ALA A 84 4.94 -26.31 17.10
N LEU A 85 4.33 -25.54 16.22
CA LEU A 85 2.94 -25.68 15.78
C LEU A 85 2.79 -25.05 14.40
N PRO A 86 2.78 -25.83 13.30
CA PRO A 86 2.71 -25.30 11.95
C PRO A 86 1.39 -24.61 11.62
N TYR A 87 0.29 -25.14 12.16
CA TYR A 87 -1.04 -24.58 11.99
C TYR A 87 -1.98 -25.02 13.10
N TYR A 88 -2.85 -24.12 13.55
CA TYR A 88 -4.07 -24.44 14.26
C TYR A 88 -5.14 -23.37 13.98
N SER A 89 -6.41 -23.77 13.99
CA SER A 89 -7.55 -22.91 13.71
C SER A 89 -7.80 -21.88 14.81
N SER A 90 -8.24 -20.68 14.45
CA SER A 90 -8.79 -19.68 15.37
C SER A 90 -10.32 -19.76 15.53
N PHE A 91 -10.95 -20.80 14.99
CA PHE A 91 -12.40 -21.07 15.11
C PHE A 91 -12.70 -21.85 16.39
N PHE A 92 -13.97 -21.87 16.78
CA PHE A 92 -14.51 -22.76 17.83
C PHE A 92 -13.82 -22.61 19.20
N HIS A 93 -13.60 -21.37 19.63
CA HIS A 93 -12.98 -21.01 20.92
C HIS A 93 -11.51 -21.41 21.07
N THR A 94 -10.79 -21.56 19.96
CA THR A 94 -9.35 -21.79 19.96
C THR A 94 -8.59 -20.62 19.35
N THR A 95 -7.33 -20.47 19.70
CA THR A 95 -6.39 -19.51 19.12
C THR A 95 -4.96 -19.93 19.44
N THR A 96 -3.96 -19.16 18.98
CA THR A 96 -2.55 -19.43 19.19
C THR A 96 -1.85 -18.28 19.89
N THR A 97 -0.80 -18.57 20.66
CA THR A 97 -0.04 -17.54 21.39
C THR A 97 0.55 -16.46 20.49
N PRO A 98 1.10 -16.75 19.27
CA PRO A 98 1.57 -15.70 18.38
C PRO A 98 0.46 -14.76 17.90
N ALA A 99 -0.74 -15.26 17.65
CA ALA A 99 -1.87 -14.42 17.22
C ALA A 99 -2.31 -13.47 18.35
N ILE A 100 -2.39 -13.98 19.61
CA ILE A 100 -2.71 -13.13 20.77
C ILE A 100 -1.66 -12.05 20.97
N GLU A 101 -0.38 -12.42 20.96
CA GLU A 101 0.71 -11.48 21.17
C GLU A 101 0.79 -10.41 20.06
N LEU A 102 0.59 -10.81 18.80
CA LEU A 102 0.57 -9.85 17.71
C LEU A 102 -0.61 -8.89 17.81
N ALA A 103 -1.81 -9.39 18.17
CA ALA A 103 -2.98 -8.53 18.37
C ALA A 103 -2.71 -7.47 19.46
N ARG A 104 -2.13 -7.89 20.61
CA ARG A 104 -1.73 -6.99 21.69
C ARG A 104 -0.74 -5.93 21.21
N LEU A 105 0.33 -6.34 20.51
CA LEU A 105 1.34 -5.43 20.00
C LEU A 105 0.80 -4.44 18.95
N LEU A 106 -0.16 -4.85 18.13
CA LEU A 106 -0.82 -3.94 17.18
C LEU A 106 -1.64 -2.90 17.92
N CYS A 107 -2.50 -3.31 18.86
CA CYS A 107 -3.34 -2.40 19.64
C CYS A 107 -2.53 -1.38 20.47
N GLU A 108 -1.32 -1.74 20.91
CA GLU A 108 -0.44 -0.81 21.63
C GLU A 108 0.15 0.31 20.73
N ARG A 109 0.10 0.14 19.41
CA ARG A 109 0.72 1.04 18.43
C ARG A 109 -0.28 1.77 17.53
N THR A 110 -1.49 1.23 17.41
CA THR A 110 -2.57 1.89 16.66
C THR A 110 -3.05 3.15 17.41
N PRO A 111 -3.64 4.12 16.70
CA PRO A 111 -4.28 5.25 17.36
C PRO A 111 -5.27 4.81 18.46
N PRO A 112 -5.39 5.61 19.54
CA PRO A 112 -6.26 5.26 20.67
C PRO A 112 -7.69 4.92 20.25
N GLY A 113 -8.27 3.87 20.86
CA GLY A 113 -9.62 3.42 20.58
C GLY A 113 -9.72 2.34 19.50
N LEU A 114 -8.60 1.90 18.93
CA LEU A 114 -8.51 0.78 17.99
C LEU A 114 -7.92 -0.43 18.74
N ASP A 115 -8.76 -1.30 19.29
CA ASP A 115 -8.35 -2.28 20.29
C ASP A 115 -8.84 -3.72 20.06
N ARG A 116 -9.39 -4.01 18.88
CA ARG A 116 -9.77 -5.37 18.48
C ARG A 116 -9.19 -5.70 17.12
N VAL A 117 -8.64 -6.90 16.97
CA VAL A 117 -7.93 -7.34 15.76
C VAL A 117 -8.59 -8.58 15.16
N PHE A 118 -8.87 -8.52 13.87
CA PHE A 118 -9.26 -9.66 13.07
C PHE A 118 -8.19 -9.94 12.03
N PHE A 119 -7.60 -11.13 12.02
CA PHE A 119 -6.53 -11.51 11.09
C PHE A 119 -7.05 -12.12 9.80
N GLY A 120 -6.41 -11.78 8.69
CA GLY A 120 -6.51 -12.38 7.36
C GLY A 120 -5.13 -12.66 6.77
N CYS A 121 -5.07 -13.02 5.50
CA CYS A 121 -3.82 -13.32 4.79
C CYS A 121 -3.41 -12.21 3.81
N SER A 122 -4.33 -11.34 3.42
CA SER A 122 -4.09 -10.26 2.44
C SER A 122 -4.86 -8.99 2.79
N GLY A 123 -4.37 -7.84 2.30
CA GLY A 123 -5.09 -6.57 2.43
C GLY A 123 -6.50 -6.64 1.82
N SER A 124 -6.67 -7.38 0.71
CA SER A 124 -7.98 -7.62 0.08
C SER A 124 -8.97 -8.31 1.03
N GLU A 125 -8.52 -9.34 1.76
CA GLU A 125 -9.35 -10.01 2.78
C GLU A 125 -9.69 -9.07 3.94
N SER A 126 -8.76 -8.21 4.37
CA SER A 126 -9.03 -7.23 5.42
C SER A 126 -10.09 -6.22 5.00
N ILE A 127 -10.06 -5.75 3.76
CA ILE A 127 -11.08 -4.85 3.20
C ILE A 127 -12.44 -5.54 3.14
N ASP A 128 -12.52 -6.77 2.62
CA ASP A 128 -13.78 -7.54 2.57
C ASP A 128 -14.34 -7.79 3.98
N THR A 129 -13.46 -8.06 4.94
CA THR A 129 -13.81 -8.22 6.36
C THR A 129 -14.43 -6.93 6.92
N VAL A 130 -13.78 -5.79 6.69
CA VAL A 130 -14.25 -4.48 7.15
C VAL A 130 -15.61 -4.13 6.52
N VAL A 131 -15.78 -4.35 5.22
CA VAL A 131 -17.07 -4.16 4.53
C VAL A 131 -18.19 -4.95 5.20
N ARG A 132 -17.96 -6.24 5.49
CA ARG A 132 -18.93 -7.09 6.17
C ARG A 132 -19.23 -6.64 7.61
N MET A 133 -18.20 -6.21 8.35
CA MET A 133 -18.37 -5.69 9.71
C MET A 133 -19.16 -4.38 9.73
N ILE A 134 -18.92 -3.47 8.76
CA ILE A 134 -19.64 -2.22 8.59
C ILE A 134 -21.14 -2.46 8.35
N TRP A 135 -21.47 -3.34 7.41
CA TRP A 135 -22.88 -3.64 7.14
C TRP A 135 -23.57 -4.30 8.33
N ASN A 136 -22.90 -5.25 9.00
CA ASN A 136 -23.44 -5.85 10.22
C ASN A 136 -23.59 -4.83 11.36
N TYR A 137 -22.63 -3.92 11.53
CA TYR A 137 -22.70 -2.84 12.52
C TYR A 137 -23.95 -1.98 12.31
N TRP A 138 -24.22 -1.54 11.08
CA TRP A 138 -25.37 -0.71 10.79
C TRP A 138 -26.71 -1.46 10.94
N ASP A 139 -26.75 -2.77 10.67
CA ASP A 139 -27.92 -3.60 10.98
C ASP A 139 -28.19 -3.63 12.49
N LEU A 140 -27.13 -3.82 13.28
CA LEU A 140 -27.22 -3.87 14.74
C LEU A 140 -27.54 -2.50 15.37
N GLU A 141 -27.24 -1.41 14.69
CA GLU A 141 -27.63 -0.05 15.11
C GLU A 141 -28.98 0.39 14.52
N ASP A 142 -29.80 -0.55 14.04
CA ASP A 142 -31.14 -0.29 13.47
C ASP A 142 -31.13 0.68 12.26
N GLN A 143 -30.00 0.73 11.52
CA GLN A 143 -29.82 1.56 10.32
C GLN A 143 -29.53 0.71 9.05
N PRO A 144 -30.41 -0.24 8.67
CA PRO A 144 -30.15 -1.19 7.58
C PRO A 144 -30.06 -0.55 6.18
N ARG A 145 -30.45 0.74 6.05
CA ARG A 145 -30.28 1.50 4.81
C ARG A 145 -28.85 1.92 4.53
N LYS A 146 -28.00 2.03 5.55
CA LYS A 146 -26.57 2.37 5.42
C LYS A 146 -25.79 1.21 4.77
N ARG A 147 -25.68 1.24 3.43
CA ARG A 147 -25.03 0.22 2.61
C ARG A 147 -24.03 0.78 1.62
N ILE A 148 -24.11 2.07 1.31
CA ILE A 148 -23.25 2.69 0.31
C ILE A 148 -21.88 2.91 0.91
N LEU A 149 -20.85 2.50 0.17
CA LEU A 149 -19.45 2.66 0.51
C LEU A 149 -18.84 3.70 -0.43
N LEU A 150 -18.13 4.67 0.13
CA LEU A 150 -17.41 5.68 -0.61
C LEU A 150 -15.92 5.37 -0.62
N SER A 151 -15.24 5.68 -1.71
CA SER A 151 -13.80 5.68 -1.83
C SER A 151 -13.34 6.77 -2.80
N ARG A 152 -12.06 6.81 -3.13
CA ARG A 152 -11.48 7.82 -4.02
C ARG A 152 -11.13 7.22 -5.37
N GLU A 153 -11.20 8.02 -6.42
CA GLU A 153 -10.53 7.70 -7.69
C GLU A 153 -9.03 7.47 -7.46
N PHE A 154 -8.43 6.59 -8.24
CA PHE A 154 -7.03 6.14 -8.14
C PHE A 154 -6.68 5.38 -6.85
N ALA A 155 -7.62 5.14 -5.94
CA ALA A 155 -7.39 4.29 -4.77
C ALA A 155 -7.17 2.82 -5.16
N TYR A 156 -6.44 2.09 -4.31
CA TYR A 156 -6.30 0.65 -4.43
C TYR A 156 -6.57 -0.04 -3.08
N HIS A 157 -7.63 -0.82 -3.03
CA HIS A 157 -8.08 -1.50 -1.81
C HIS A 157 -8.09 -3.03 -1.94
N GLY A 158 -7.40 -3.56 -2.93
CA GLY A 158 -7.28 -5.01 -3.14
C GLY A 158 -7.90 -5.50 -4.45
N SER A 159 -7.88 -6.83 -4.63
CA SER A 159 -8.31 -7.48 -5.87
C SER A 159 -9.45 -8.49 -5.69
N THR A 160 -10.04 -8.60 -4.49
CA THR A 160 -11.36 -9.22 -4.32
C THR A 160 -12.43 -8.38 -4.99
N VAL A 161 -13.63 -8.92 -5.20
CA VAL A 161 -14.71 -8.17 -5.86
C VAL A 161 -15.05 -6.88 -5.09
N ALA A 162 -15.08 -6.91 -3.74
CA ALA A 162 -15.31 -5.70 -2.96
C ALA A 162 -14.09 -4.77 -2.98
N GLY A 163 -12.87 -5.30 -2.80
CA GLY A 163 -11.64 -4.51 -2.86
C GLY A 163 -11.43 -3.83 -4.21
N ALA A 164 -11.65 -4.55 -5.32
CA ALA A 164 -11.57 -4.00 -6.67
C ALA A 164 -12.64 -2.93 -6.92
N SER A 165 -13.86 -3.13 -6.40
CA SER A 165 -14.95 -2.17 -6.51
C SER A 165 -14.67 -0.89 -5.73
N LEU A 166 -14.10 -0.99 -4.51
CA LEU A 166 -13.69 0.15 -3.69
C LEU A 166 -12.47 0.86 -4.28
N GLY A 167 -11.58 0.12 -4.95
CA GLY A 167 -10.51 0.73 -5.73
C GLY A 167 -11.07 1.69 -6.78
N GLY A 168 -10.34 2.79 -7.06
CA GLY A 168 -10.73 3.78 -8.08
C GLY A 168 -9.97 3.62 -9.40
N MET A 169 -9.54 2.39 -9.72
CA MET A 169 -8.77 2.10 -10.93
C MET A 169 -9.67 1.61 -12.05
N SER A 170 -9.82 2.39 -13.12
CA SER A 170 -10.72 2.12 -14.24
C SER A 170 -10.48 0.78 -14.95
N ASN A 171 -9.22 0.35 -15.05
CA ASN A 171 -8.87 -0.95 -15.65
C ASN A 171 -9.36 -2.15 -14.81
N MET A 172 -9.38 -2.04 -13.49
CA MET A 172 -9.95 -3.08 -12.61
C MET A 172 -11.48 -3.12 -12.75
N HIS A 173 -12.12 -1.95 -12.83
CA HIS A 173 -13.56 -1.84 -13.06
C HIS A 173 -13.97 -2.41 -14.43
N ALA A 174 -13.16 -2.18 -15.48
CA ALA A 174 -13.41 -2.76 -16.80
C ALA A 174 -13.36 -4.30 -16.80
N MET A 175 -12.56 -4.90 -15.94
CA MET A 175 -12.43 -6.35 -15.82
C MET A 175 -13.59 -7.00 -15.06
N SER A 176 -14.10 -6.39 -14.00
CA SER A 176 -15.02 -7.05 -13.06
C SER A 176 -16.33 -6.28 -12.80
N GLY A 177 -16.46 -5.07 -13.34
CA GLY A 177 -17.51 -4.14 -12.92
C GLY A 177 -17.29 -3.59 -11.51
N VAL A 178 -18.25 -2.82 -11.04
CA VAL A 178 -18.28 -2.25 -9.68
C VAL A 178 -19.52 -2.73 -8.96
N LEU A 179 -19.40 -3.14 -7.72
CA LEU A 179 -20.54 -3.54 -6.89
C LEU A 179 -21.55 -2.40 -6.75
N ALA A 180 -22.83 -2.72 -6.84
CA ALA A 180 -23.88 -1.76 -6.54
C ALA A 180 -23.73 -1.23 -5.12
N GLY A 181 -23.81 0.09 -4.96
CA GLY A 181 -23.60 0.74 -3.65
C GLY A 181 -22.14 1.14 -3.36
N VAL A 182 -21.23 1.03 -4.32
CA VAL A 182 -19.91 1.66 -4.24
C VAL A 182 -19.88 2.92 -5.09
N ALA A 183 -19.34 4.01 -4.58
CA ALA A 183 -19.19 5.26 -5.30
C ALA A 183 -17.82 5.90 -5.01
N HIS A 184 -17.34 6.68 -5.95
CA HIS A 184 -16.03 7.33 -5.87
C HIS A 184 -16.16 8.85 -5.86
N VAL A 185 -15.16 9.49 -5.27
CA VAL A 185 -14.97 10.93 -5.23
C VAL A 185 -13.59 11.28 -5.76
N MET A 186 -13.37 12.55 -6.12
CA MET A 186 -12.06 13.01 -6.57
C MET A 186 -10.98 12.76 -5.51
N PRO A 187 -9.74 12.41 -5.92
CA PRO A 187 -8.61 12.26 -4.99
C PRO A 187 -8.04 13.64 -4.63
N PRO A 188 -7.34 13.79 -3.50
CA PRO A 188 -6.64 15.01 -3.12
C PRO A 188 -5.31 15.19 -3.88
N TYR A 189 -5.36 15.12 -5.22
CA TYR A 189 -4.22 15.16 -6.12
C TYR A 189 -3.97 16.57 -6.64
N ALA A 190 -3.24 17.37 -5.84
CA ALA A 190 -3.05 18.81 -6.10
C ALA A 190 -2.36 19.07 -7.45
N TYR A 191 -1.32 18.32 -7.81
CA TYR A 191 -0.61 18.48 -9.09
C TYR A 191 -1.54 18.37 -10.30
N ARG A 192 -2.52 17.44 -10.25
CA ARG A 192 -3.42 17.19 -11.39
C ARG A 192 -4.65 18.10 -11.38
N TYR A 193 -5.22 18.37 -10.23
CA TYR A 193 -6.53 19.01 -10.09
C TYR A 193 -6.53 20.34 -9.36
N GLY A 194 -5.39 20.79 -8.82
CA GLY A 194 -5.27 21.98 -7.99
C GLY A 194 -4.21 22.97 -8.45
N ARG A 195 -3.78 22.95 -9.73
CA ARG A 195 -2.69 23.78 -10.26
C ARG A 195 -2.92 25.29 -10.05
N ASP A 196 -4.16 25.75 -10.11
CA ASP A 196 -4.53 27.15 -9.98
C ASP A 196 -5.00 27.56 -8.58
N GLU A 197 -4.85 26.67 -7.60
CA GLU A 197 -5.33 26.85 -6.24
C GLU A 197 -4.18 26.79 -5.23
N THR A 198 -4.37 27.42 -4.06
CA THR A 198 -3.47 27.14 -2.93
C THR A 198 -3.68 25.71 -2.43
N PRO A 199 -2.64 25.06 -1.89
CA PRO A 199 -2.79 23.69 -1.33
C PRO A 199 -3.91 23.60 -0.30
N GLU A 200 -4.09 24.64 0.52
CA GLU A 200 -5.17 24.68 1.53
C GLU A 200 -6.57 24.72 0.87
N ALA A 201 -6.78 25.59 -0.13
CA ALA A 201 -8.06 25.72 -0.83
C ALA A 201 -8.40 24.42 -1.57
N PHE A 202 -7.43 23.86 -2.29
CA PHE A 202 -7.59 22.58 -2.98
C PHE A 202 -7.90 21.42 -2.02
N GLY A 203 -7.17 21.34 -0.90
CA GLY A 203 -7.42 20.28 0.10
C GLY A 203 -8.83 20.34 0.68
N ARG A 204 -9.35 21.55 0.98
CA ARG A 204 -10.74 21.75 1.40
C ARG A 204 -11.73 21.33 0.32
N ARG A 205 -11.54 21.77 -0.92
CA ARG A 205 -12.41 21.41 -2.05
C ARG A 205 -12.43 19.90 -2.30
N ALA A 206 -11.28 19.24 -2.24
CA ALA A 206 -11.21 17.79 -2.38
C ALA A 206 -11.93 17.04 -1.24
N ALA A 207 -11.89 17.58 -0.03
CA ALA A 207 -12.66 17.04 1.10
C ALA A 207 -14.17 17.33 0.96
N ASP A 208 -14.55 18.54 0.53
CA ASP A 208 -15.95 18.92 0.32
C ASP A 208 -16.63 18.06 -0.75
N ALA A 209 -15.88 17.55 -1.75
CA ALA A 209 -16.40 16.57 -2.72
C ALA A 209 -16.91 15.29 -2.04
N VAL A 210 -16.38 14.92 -0.86
CA VAL A 210 -16.91 13.81 -0.06
C VAL A 210 -18.28 14.18 0.49
N GLU A 211 -18.44 15.40 1.03
CA GLU A 211 -19.72 15.91 1.55
C GLU A 211 -20.79 15.99 0.47
N GLU A 212 -20.44 16.58 -0.67
CA GLU A 212 -21.32 16.68 -1.84
C GLU A 212 -21.83 15.29 -2.28
N ARG A 213 -20.91 14.30 -2.31
CA ARG A 213 -21.27 12.93 -2.69
C ARG A 213 -22.17 12.25 -1.66
N ILE A 214 -21.93 12.45 -0.36
CA ILE A 214 -22.81 11.95 0.72
C ILE A 214 -24.21 12.53 0.57
N LEU A 215 -24.32 13.84 0.38
CA LEU A 215 -25.61 14.51 0.21
C LEU A 215 -26.36 14.04 -1.05
N ALA A 216 -25.65 13.87 -2.17
CA ALA A 216 -26.26 13.38 -3.42
C ALA A 216 -26.75 11.92 -3.33
N LEU A 217 -26.18 11.11 -2.45
CA LEU A 217 -26.51 9.70 -2.28
C LEU A 217 -27.52 9.44 -1.15
N ASP A 218 -27.97 10.44 -0.43
CA ASP A 218 -28.72 10.37 0.82
C ASP A 218 -27.83 9.91 2.01
N PRO A 219 -27.55 10.81 2.98
CA PRO A 219 -26.69 10.49 4.14
C PRO A 219 -27.10 9.26 4.93
N GLU A 220 -28.42 8.96 5.00
CA GLU A 220 -28.95 7.78 5.67
C GLU A 220 -28.63 6.46 4.93
N ARG A 221 -28.06 6.54 3.74
CA ARG A 221 -27.66 5.36 2.95
C ARG A 221 -26.16 5.15 2.93
N VAL A 222 -25.35 6.17 3.27
CA VAL A 222 -23.88 6.08 3.21
C VAL A 222 -23.36 5.47 4.51
N ALA A 223 -22.70 4.33 4.40
CA ALA A 223 -22.20 3.52 5.51
C ALA A 223 -20.80 3.90 5.96
N ALA A 224 -19.88 4.07 5.01
CA ALA A 224 -18.48 4.32 5.30
C ALA A 224 -17.75 5.02 4.14
N PHE A 225 -16.65 5.69 4.50
CA PHE A 225 -15.63 6.20 3.57
C PHE A 225 -14.31 5.46 3.78
N PHE A 226 -13.81 4.84 2.71
CA PHE A 226 -12.53 4.11 2.67
C PHE A 226 -11.47 4.99 2.05
N ALA A 227 -10.34 5.14 2.73
CA ALA A 227 -9.26 5.97 2.21
C ALA A 227 -7.89 5.59 2.77
N GLU A 228 -6.88 5.57 1.91
CA GLU A 228 -5.48 5.46 2.29
C GLU A 228 -5.01 6.82 2.87
N PRO A 229 -4.21 6.90 3.95
CA PRO A 229 -3.64 8.18 4.41
C PRO A 229 -2.87 8.91 3.30
N VAL A 230 -2.09 8.17 2.53
CA VAL A 230 -1.49 8.56 1.24
C VAL A 230 -1.85 7.49 0.21
N GLN A 231 -2.37 7.87 -0.94
CA GLN A 231 -2.71 6.90 -1.99
C GLN A 231 -1.43 6.37 -2.66
N GLY A 232 -0.93 5.24 -2.16
CA GLY A 232 0.32 4.67 -2.63
C GLY A 232 0.27 4.20 -4.08
N ALA A 233 -0.59 3.23 -4.37
CA ALA A 233 -0.77 2.65 -5.70
C ALA A 233 -1.41 3.63 -6.70
N GLY A 234 -1.98 4.72 -6.22
CA GLY A 234 -2.46 5.85 -7.02
C GLY A 234 -1.36 6.78 -7.54
N GLY A 235 -0.08 6.54 -7.18
CA GLY A 235 1.06 7.37 -7.59
C GLY A 235 1.58 8.28 -6.46
N VAL A 236 1.52 7.80 -5.23
CA VAL A 236 1.93 8.52 -4.02
C VAL A 236 1.26 9.89 -3.93
N ILE A 237 -0.08 9.88 -3.92
CA ILE A 237 -0.87 11.10 -3.78
C ILE A 237 -0.91 11.48 -2.30
N VAL A 238 -0.15 12.51 -1.95
CA VAL A 238 -0.11 13.07 -0.58
C VAL A 238 -1.18 14.16 -0.49
N PRO A 239 -2.15 14.03 0.43
CA PRO A 239 -3.19 15.04 0.59
C PRO A 239 -2.62 16.32 1.21
N PRO A 240 -3.13 17.53 0.82
CA PRO A 240 -2.85 18.76 1.54
C PRO A 240 -3.30 18.69 3.02
N GLU A 241 -2.66 19.46 3.89
CA GLU A 241 -2.90 19.45 5.34
C GLU A 241 -4.39 19.71 5.72
N SER A 242 -5.10 20.51 4.94
CA SER A 242 -6.52 20.84 5.16
C SER A 242 -7.49 19.71 4.83
N TYR A 243 -7.03 18.64 4.14
CA TYR A 243 -7.91 17.56 3.65
C TYR A 243 -8.47 16.70 4.80
N TRP A 244 -7.60 16.06 5.60
CA TRP A 244 -8.02 15.09 6.61
C TRP A 244 -8.85 15.68 7.75
N PRO A 245 -8.53 16.88 8.30
CA PRO A 245 -9.39 17.52 9.30
C PRO A 245 -10.82 17.70 8.80
N ARG A 246 -10.98 18.14 7.55
CA ARG A 246 -12.29 18.36 6.93
C ARG A 246 -13.03 17.06 6.63
N VAL A 247 -12.35 16.03 6.11
CA VAL A 247 -12.95 14.70 5.89
C VAL A 247 -13.49 14.12 7.19
N GLN A 248 -12.73 14.20 8.28
CA GLN A 248 -13.17 13.71 9.60
C GLN A 248 -14.37 14.48 10.14
N GLU A 249 -14.41 15.79 9.93
CA GLU A 249 -15.58 16.62 10.29
C GLU A 249 -16.83 16.15 9.52
N ILE A 250 -16.71 15.94 8.21
CA ILE A 250 -17.80 15.46 7.34
C ILE A 250 -18.29 14.08 7.80
N CYS A 251 -17.38 13.11 7.98
CA CYS A 251 -17.75 11.76 8.41
C CYS A 251 -18.50 11.78 9.75
N ARG A 252 -18.06 12.59 10.72
CA ARG A 252 -18.76 12.74 12.00
C ARG A 252 -20.12 13.40 11.86
N ARG A 253 -20.25 14.43 11.01
CA ARG A 253 -21.50 15.17 10.79
C ARG A 253 -22.60 14.28 10.24
N TYR A 254 -22.27 13.38 9.32
CA TYR A 254 -23.25 12.51 8.64
C TYR A 254 -23.26 11.09 9.18
N ASP A 255 -22.59 10.84 10.29
CA ASP A 255 -22.50 9.52 10.90
C ASP A 255 -22.04 8.43 9.90
N VAL A 256 -20.97 8.72 9.16
CA VAL A 256 -20.32 7.84 8.20
C VAL A 256 -19.05 7.29 8.84
N LEU A 257 -18.88 5.96 8.86
CA LEU A 257 -17.67 5.32 9.39
C LEU A 257 -16.46 5.65 8.54
N LEU A 258 -15.34 5.95 9.17
CA LEU A 258 -14.05 6.20 8.49
C LEU A 258 -13.16 4.97 8.56
N VAL A 259 -12.72 4.48 7.41
CA VAL A 259 -11.78 3.37 7.28
C VAL A 259 -10.47 3.88 6.72
N ALA A 260 -9.39 3.77 7.49
CA ALA A 260 -8.05 4.08 7.02
C ALA A 260 -7.36 2.81 6.50
N ASP A 261 -7.05 2.80 5.22
CA ASP A 261 -6.26 1.72 4.61
C ASP A 261 -4.77 2.00 4.79
N GLU A 262 -4.18 1.38 5.80
CA GLU A 262 -2.78 1.49 6.19
C GLU A 262 -1.89 0.41 5.58
N VAL A 263 -2.39 -0.33 4.62
CA VAL A 263 -1.68 -1.46 3.99
C VAL A 263 -0.33 -1.04 3.38
N ILE A 264 -0.21 0.20 2.88
CA ILE A 264 1.06 0.77 2.42
C ILE A 264 1.69 1.71 3.46
N CYS A 265 0.89 2.58 4.09
CA CYS A 265 1.38 3.66 4.93
C CYS A 265 1.88 3.19 6.30
N GLY A 266 1.40 2.06 6.80
CA GLY A 266 1.71 1.54 8.12
C GLY A 266 3.16 1.08 8.31
N PHE A 267 3.49 0.85 9.58
CA PHE A 267 4.76 0.26 10.04
C PHE A 267 6.01 1.09 9.69
N GLY A 268 5.95 2.40 9.88
CA GLY A 268 7.10 3.29 9.76
C GLY A 268 7.28 3.96 8.40
N ARG A 269 6.46 3.62 7.40
CA ARG A 269 6.61 4.12 6.03
C ARG A 269 6.56 5.64 5.92
N THR A 270 5.68 6.28 6.68
CA THR A 270 5.49 7.74 6.73
C THR A 270 6.39 8.46 7.75
N GLY A 271 7.26 7.73 8.46
CA GLY A 271 8.02 8.25 9.60
C GLY A 271 7.26 8.21 10.92
N GLN A 272 6.05 7.66 10.92
CA GLN A 272 5.23 7.34 12.08
C GLN A 272 4.83 5.86 12.03
N TRP A 273 4.33 5.29 13.15
CA TRP A 273 3.87 3.90 13.15
C TRP A 273 2.79 3.65 12.09
N PHE A 274 1.88 4.61 11.94
CA PHE A 274 0.81 4.59 10.95
C PHE A 274 0.69 5.95 10.25
N GLY A 275 0.17 5.96 9.03
CA GLY A 275 -0.18 7.19 8.34
C GLY A 275 -1.25 7.98 9.10
N CYS A 276 -2.12 7.31 9.84
CA CYS A 276 -3.07 7.94 10.75
C CYS A 276 -2.39 8.85 11.78
N ASP A 277 -1.21 8.47 12.28
CA ASP A 277 -0.45 9.32 13.21
C ASP A 277 0.15 10.52 12.50
N ALA A 278 0.63 10.33 11.25
CA ALA A 278 1.24 11.40 10.46
C ALA A 278 0.24 12.48 10.04
N PHE A 279 -1.03 12.13 9.85
CA PHE A 279 -2.10 13.02 9.39
C PHE A 279 -3.22 13.25 10.43
N GLU A 280 -2.99 12.86 11.68
CA GLU A 280 -3.94 13.00 12.79
C GLU A 280 -5.33 12.43 12.49
N ILE A 281 -5.39 11.28 11.78
CA ILE A 281 -6.64 10.61 11.44
C ILE A 281 -7.10 9.75 12.63
N ARG A 282 -8.39 9.81 12.92
CA ARG A 282 -9.05 9.00 13.96
C ARG A 282 -10.13 8.14 13.32
N PRO A 283 -9.77 6.99 12.73
CA PRO A 283 -10.70 6.13 12.00
C PRO A 283 -11.46 5.18 12.93
N ASP A 284 -12.58 4.65 12.42
CA ASP A 284 -13.33 3.55 13.05
C ASP A 284 -12.70 2.19 12.74
N PHE A 285 -11.91 2.08 11.66
CA PHE A 285 -11.17 0.88 11.26
C PHE A 285 -9.82 1.25 10.66
N ILE A 286 -8.83 0.39 10.89
CA ILE A 286 -7.58 0.37 10.13
C ILE A 286 -7.42 -1.00 9.47
N THR A 287 -7.01 -1.04 8.19
CA THR A 287 -6.56 -2.26 7.53
C THR A 287 -5.05 -2.27 7.37
N VAL A 288 -4.40 -3.38 7.71
CA VAL A 288 -2.95 -3.54 7.60
C VAL A 288 -2.58 -4.86 6.92
N ALA A 289 -1.45 -4.86 6.20
CA ALA A 289 -0.86 -6.03 5.57
C ALA A 289 0.64 -5.76 5.28
N LYS A 290 1.20 -6.36 4.25
CA LYS A 290 2.54 -6.05 3.69
C LYS A 290 3.64 -5.98 4.75
N ALA A 291 3.97 -4.77 5.22
CA ALA A 291 5.05 -4.55 6.17
C ALA A 291 4.81 -5.19 7.55
N ILE A 292 3.59 -5.61 7.88
CA ILE A 292 3.29 -6.33 9.14
C ILE A 292 4.19 -7.56 9.35
N THR A 293 4.60 -8.21 8.26
CA THR A 293 5.56 -9.33 8.23
C THR A 293 6.81 -9.00 7.42
N SER A 294 6.99 -7.75 7.02
CA SER A 294 8.04 -7.37 6.08
C SER A 294 8.03 -8.20 4.77
N GLY A 295 6.87 -8.69 4.35
CA GLY A 295 6.71 -9.52 3.14
C GLY A 295 7.21 -10.96 3.26
N TYR A 296 7.70 -11.40 4.43
CA TYR A 296 8.23 -12.76 4.61
C TYR A 296 7.17 -13.84 4.58
N LEU A 297 6.00 -13.57 5.14
CA LEU A 297 4.83 -14.47 5.08
C LEU A 297 3.54 -13.66 4.89
N PRO A 298 2.54 -14.21 4.18
CA PRO A 298 1.25 -13.55 4.00
C PRO A 298 0.52 -13.36 5.32
N LEU A 299 0.18 -12.11 5.64
CA LEU A 299 -0.62 -11.74 6.81
C LEU A 299 -1.27 -10.38 6.59
N SER A 300 -2.46 -10.23 7.13
CA SER A 300 -3.15 -8.96 7.24
C SER A 300 -3.98 -8.88 8.51
N ALA A 301 -4.43 -7.69 8.86
CA ALA A 301 -5.38 -7.50 9.93
C ALA A 301 -6.33 -6.33 9.64
N ALA A 302 -7.57 -6.47 10.11
CA ALA A 302 -8.48 -5.37 10.34
C ALA A 302 -8.44 -5.05 11.84
N VAL A 303 -8.07 -3.82 12.19
CA VAL A 303 -8.14 -3.31 13.56
C VAL A 303 -9.40 -2.48 13.70
N VAL A 304 -10.22 -2.84 14.67
CA VAL A 304 -11.59 -2.36 14.84
C VAL A 304 -11.66 -1.38 16.00
N GLY A 305 -12.26 -0.23 15.76
CA GLY A 305 -12.45 0.82 16.76
C GLY A 305 -13.51 0.46 17.81
N GLU A 306 -13.34 1.02 19.00
CA GLU A 306 -14.15 0.74 20.18
C GLU A 306 -15.66 0.89 19.92
N ARG A 307 -16.06 1.92 19.16
CA ARG A 307 -17.46 2.17 18.79
C ARG A 307 -18.09 0.95 18.11
N VAL A 308 -17.43 0.44 17.09
CA VAL A 308 -17.90 -0.71 16.31
C VAL A 308 -17.76 -2.00 17.10
N ALA A 309 -16.61 -2.22 17.72
CA ALA A 309 -16.32 -3.42 18.49
C ALA A 309 -17.35 -3.66 19.61
N ARG A 310 -17.70 -2.63 20.38
CA ARG A 310 -18.72 -2.71 21.44
C ARG A 310 -20.08 -3.13 20.92
N THR A 311 -20.49 -2.62 19.76
CA THR A 311 -21.78 -2.98 19.16
C THR A 311 -21.76 -4.44 18.71
N LEU A 312 -20.69 -4.88 18.02
CA LEU A 312 -20.52 -6.26 17.60
C LEU A 312 -20.51 -7.22 18.80
N GLU A 313 -19.81 -6.88 19.89
CA GLU A 313 -19.72 -7.70 21.10
C GLU A 313 -21.06 -7.80 21.85
N ARG A 314 -21.81 -6.70 21.95
CA ARG A 314 -23.03 -6.65 22.76
C ARG A 314 -24.29 -7.07 22.02
N LYS A 315 -24.39 -6.76 20.73
CA LYS A 315 -25.59 -6.97 19.92
C LYS A 315 -25.39 -8.04 18.82
N GLY A 316 -24.14 -8.29 18.37
CA GLY A 316 -23.85 -9.06 17.15
C GLY A 316 -24.00 -10.56 17.28
N GLY A 317 -24.00 -11.09 18.50
CA GLY A 317 -24.05 -12.53 18.71
C GLY A 317 -22.86 -13.25 18.07
N ARG A 318 -23.13 -14.27 17.24
CA ARG A 318 -22.08 -15.02 16.55
C ARG A 318 -21.60 -14.28 15.30
N LEU A 319 -20.32 -13.91 15.23
CA LEU A 319 -19.69 -13.41 14.01
C LEU A 319 -19.62 -14.51 12.95
N ALA A 320 -20.50 -14.45 11.95
CA ALA A 320 -20.58 -15.45 10.87
C ALA A 320 -19.57 -15.12 9.74
N HIS A 321 -18.29 -14.96 10.11
CA HIS A 321 -17.19 -14.63 9.21
C HIS A 321 -15.86 -15.17 9.72
N GLY A 322 -14.99 -15.65 8.82
CA GLY A 322 -13.65 -16.11 9.10
C GLY A 322 -13.03 -16.77 7.88
N TYR A 323 -11.71 -16.79 7.84
CA TYR A 323 -10.90 -17.48 6.84
C TYR A 323 -10.19 -18.66 7.51
N THR A 324 -9.95 -19.74 6.78
CA THR A 324 -9.24 -20.91 7.30
C THR A 324 -7.91 -20.54 7.94
N TYR A 325 -7.18 -19.61 7.35
CA TYR A 325 -5.87 -19.18 7.81
C TYR A 325 -5.88 -17.91 8.68
N SER A 326 -7.05 -17.47 9.17
CA SER A 326 -7.13 -16.34 10.12
C SER A 326 -6.27 -16.61 11.35
N GLY A 327 -5.29 -15.72 11.61
CA GLY A 327 -4.40 -15.87 12.77
C GLY A 327 -3.43 -17.05 12.67
N HIS A 328 -3.03 -17.46 11.45
CA HIS A 328 -2.04 -18.52 11.24
C HIS A 328 -0.79 -18.27 12.10
N PRO A 329 -0.34 -19.25 12.94
CA PRO A 329 0.69 -19.00 13.94
C PRO A 329 2.04 -18.56 13.37
N ALA A 330 2.49 -19.10 12.23
CA ALA A 330 3.80 -18.75 11.68
C ALA A 330 3.87 -17.31 11.15
N PRO A 331 2.95 -16.81 10.32
CA PRO A 331 2.91 -15.39 9.95
C PRO A 331 2.73 -14.47 11.16
N CYS A 332 1.92 -14.84 12.16
CA CYS A 332 1.79 -14.05 13.39
C CYS A 332 3.09 -13.98 14.18
N ALA A 333 3.85 -15.08 14.28
CA ALA A 333 5.17 -15.06 14.92
C ALA A 333 6.17 -14.17 14.18
N VAL A 334 6.15 -14.17 12.85
CA VAL A 334 6.94 -13.24 12.03
C VAL A 334 6.48 -11.80 12.25
N GLY A 335 5.18 -11.54 12.32
CA GLY A 335 4.64 -10.22 12.63
C GLY A 335 5.10 -9.69 13.99
N VAL A 336 5.07 -10.55 15.03
CA VAL A 336 5.62 -10.21 16.37
C VAL A 336 7.10 -9.83 16.26
N ALA A 337 7.90 -10.62 15.53
CA ALA A 337 9.32 -10.33 15.35
C ALA A 337 9.52 -9.01 14.57
N THR A 338 8.73 -8.77 13.53
CA THR A 338 8.79 -7.54 12.73
C THR A 338 8.54 -6.30 13.59
N LEU A 339 7.45 -6.27 14.37
CA LEU A 339 7.12 -5.13 15.21
C LEU A 339 8.19 -4.87 16.28
N ARG A 340 8.74 -5.93 16.86
CA ARG A 340 9.82 -5.84 17.84
C ARG A 340 11.12 -5.29 17.25
N ILE A 341 11.49 -5.71 16.04
CA ILE A 341 12.68 -5.23 15.34
C ILE A 341 12.51 -3.75 14.97
N LEU A 342 11.36 -3.36 14.40
CA LEU A 342 11.05 -1.96 14.06
C LEU A 342 11.25 -1.04 15.27
N ALA A 343 10.75 -1.46 16.43
CA ALA A 343 10.89 -0.71 17.68
C ALA A 343 12.33 -0.74 18.24
N ALA A 344 12.96 -1.92 18.30
CA ALA A 344 14.29 -2.07 18.91
C ALA A 344 15.40 -1.37 18.11
N GLU A 345 15.28 -1.32 16.78
CA GLU A 345 16.24 -0.64 15.91
C GLU A 345 15.86 0.83 15.64
N GLY A 346 14.76 1.34 16.22
CA GLY A 346 14.31 2.73 16.05
C GLY A 346 14.04 3.10 14.59
N LEU A 347 13.56 2.16 13.76
CA LEU A 347 13.44 2.38 12.31
C LEU A 347 12.36 3.39 11.94
N VAL A 348 11.34 3.50 12.77
CA VAL A 348 10.26 4.50 12.58
C VAL A 348 10.82 5.90 12.82
N GLU A 349 11.51 6.10 13.93
CA GLU A 349 12.17 7.35 14.31
C GLU A 349 13.27 7.72 13.30
N ARG A 350 14.08 6.74 12.88
CA ARG A 350 15.10 6.92 11.85
C ARG A 350 14.50 7.36 10.52
N THR A 351 13.35 6.81 10.13
CA THR A 351 12.63 7.24 8.91
C THR A 351 12.17 8.68 9.04
N ARG A 352 11.64 9.08 10.20
CA ARG A 352 11.16 10.44 10.45
C ARG A 352 12.30 11.47 10.50
N GLU A 353 13.40 11.14 11.16
CA GLU A 353 14.42 12.12 11.55
C GLU A 353 15.65 12.11 10.64
N GLU A 354 15.92 10.99 9.96
CA GLU A 354 17.15 10.82 9.19
C GLU A 354 16.91 10.45 7.73
N THR A 355 16.39 9.24 7.46
CA THR A 355 16.39 8.70 6.09
C THR A 355 15.31 9.32 5.22
N GLY A 356 14.15 9.66 5.78
CA GLY A 356 13.08 10.35 5.05
C GLY A 356 13.50 11.76 4.60
N PRO A 357 13.93 12.66 5.52
CA PRO A 357 14.44 13.98 5.14
C PRO A 357 15.65 13.91 4.20
N TYR A 358 16.50 12.88 4.35
CA TYR A 358 17.61 12.68 3.43
C TYR A 358 17.15 12.36 2.02
N LEU A 359 16.22 11.41 1.87
CA LEU A 359 15.65 11.03 0.57
C LEU A 359 14.93 12.22 -0.08
N GLU A 360 14.12 12.96 0.69
CA GLU A 360 13.47 14.17 0.21
C GLU A 360 14.45 15.14 -0.41
N ARG A 361 15.51 15.48 0.33
CA ARG A 361 16.54 16.40 -0.15
C ARG A 361 17.20 15.88 -1.43
N CYS A 362 17.63 14.61 -1.45
CA CYS A 362 18.27 14.01 -2.63
C CYS A 362 17.36 14.05 -3.86
N LEU A 363 16.07 13.75 -3.72
CA LEU A 363 15.11 13.80 -4.85
C LEU A 363 14.87 15.23 -5.31
N ARG A 364 14.65 16.18 -4.39
CA ARG A 364 14.42 17.58 -4.75
C ARG A 364 15.64 18.21 -5.43
N GLU A 365 16.86 17.94 -4.92
CA GLU A 365 18.12 18.43 -5.53
C GLU A 365 18.37 17.79 -6.90
N ALA A 366 18.17 16.48 -7.04
CA ALA A 366 18.42 15.76 -8.28
C ALA A 366 17.50 16.19 -9.43
N PHE A 367 16.28 16.62 -9.11
CA PHE A 367 15.25 16.95 -10.11
C PHE A 367 14.86 18.44 -10.13
N ALA A 368 15.57 19.30 -9.40
CA ALA A 368 15.34 20.73 -9.44
C ALA A 368 15.52 21.30 -10.85
N GLY A 369 14.44 21.87 -11.42
CA GLY A 369 14.45 22.45 -12.76
C GLY A 369 14.64 21.45 -13.91
N HIS A 370 14.48 20.15 -13.65
CA HIS A 370 14.57 19.14 -14.70
C HIS A 370 13.38 19.25 -15.67
N PRO A 371 13.61 19.38 -17.01
CA PRO A 371 12.56 19.74 -17.95
C PRO A 371 11.43 18.69 -18.08
N LEU A 372 11.70 17.42 -17.73
CA LEU A 372 10.70 16.36 -17.78
C LEU A 372 10.02 16.12 -16.40
N VAL A 373 10.35 16.87 -15.35
CA VAL A 373 9.80 16.62 -14.00
C VAL A 373 8.88 17.77 -13.60
N GLY A 374 7.61 17.44 -13.40
CA GLY A 374 6.58 18.39 -12.97
C GLY A 374 6.45 18.53 -11.47
N GLU A 375 6.63 17.43 -10.71
CA GLU A 375 6.49 17.44 -9.25
C GLU A 375 7.36 16.37 -8.58
N VAL A 376 7.88 16.70 -7.41
CA VAL A 376 8.47 15.74 -6.44
C VAL A 376 7.65 15.82 -5.16
N ARG A 377 6.94 14.75 -4.81
CA ARG A 377 6.06 14.68 -3.62
C ARG A 377 6.28 13.42 -2.82
N GLY A 378 6.03 13.47 -1.53
CA GLY A 378 6.15 12.31 -0.68
C GLY A 378 6.14 12.63 0.82
N VAL A 379 6.30 11.58 1.63
CA VAL A 379 6.43 11.65 3.08
C VAL A 379 7.21 10.43 3.59
N GLY A 380 8.12 10.63 4.52
CA GLY A 380 8.97 9.56 5.06
C GLY A 380 9.80 8.87 3.96
N LEU A 381 9.62 7.57 3.79
CA LEU A 381 10.22 6.79 2.69
C LEU A 381 9.16 6.34 1.65
N LEU A 382 8.22 7.19 1.35
CA LEU A 382 7.20 7.01 0.32
C LEU A 382 7.15 8.27 -0.55
N TRP A 383 7.75 8.23 -1.75
CA TRP A 383 7.94 9.36 -2.65
C TRP A 383 7.53 9.05 -4.08
N ALA A 384 7.22 10.09 -4.85
CA ALA A 384 7.06 10.02 -6.29
C ALA A 384 7.72 11.21 -6.97
N VAL A 385 8.27 10.94 -8.17
CA VAL A 385 8.69 11.93 -9.16
C VAL A 385 7.69 11.84 -10.30
N GLU A 386 6.88 12.88 -10.48
CA GLU A 386 5.90 12.98 -11.56
C GLU A 386 6.59 13.48 -12.83
N LEU A 387 6.47 12.71 -13.91
CA LEU A 387 6.96 13.13 -15.22
C LEU A 387 5.93 14.03 -15.89
N ASP A 388 6.37 15.17 -16.38
CA ASP A 388 5.52 16.16 -17.05
C ASP A 388 5.30 15.78 -18.50
N ARG A 389 4.15 15.19 -18.80
CA ARG A 389 3.75 14.83 -20.17
C ARG A 389 3.64 16.05 -21.09
N ASP A 390 3.22 17.19 -20.53
CA ASP A 390 2.99 18.42 -21.31
C ASP A 390 4.30 19.00 -21.85
N ALA A 391 5.45 18.56 -21.30
CA ALA A 391 6.78 18.89 -21.86
C ALA A 391 7.09 18.17 -23.19
N ALA A 392 6.42 17.05 -23.49
CA ALA A 392 6.66 16.24 -24.69
C ALA A 392 5.81 16.70 -25.88
N SER A 393 6.40 16.66 -27.11
CA SER A 393 5.69 16.93 -28.37
C SER A 393 6.06 15.87 -29.42
N PRO A 394 5.10 15.08 -29.93
CA PRO A 394 3.67 15.07 -29.58
C PRO A 394 3.41 14.53 -28.16
N LEU A 395 2.26 14.92 -27.58
CA LEU A 395 1.84 14.48 -26.26
C LEU A 395 1.64 12.93 -26.24
N PRO A 396 2.40 12.17 -25.41
CA PRO A 396 2.25 10.72 -25.37
C PRO A 396 0.98 10.32 -24.61
N PRO A 397 0.46 9.10 -24.82
CA PRO A 397 -0.57 8.52 -23.96
C PRO A 397 -0.19 8.54 -22.49
N GLU A 398 -1.20 8.64 -21.59
CA GLU A 398 -0.98 8.61 -20.15
C GLU A 398 -0.32 7.28 -19.73
N GLY A 399 0.78 7.38 -18.97
CA GLY A 399 1.54 6.25 -18.46
C GLY A 399 2.65 5.75 -19.39
N GLU A 400 2.72 6.23 -20.63
CA GLU A 400 3.76 5.79 -21.58
C GLU A 400 5.15 6.26 -21.14
N LEU A 401 5.29 7.52 -20.70
CA LEU A 401 6.57 8.03 -20.20
C LEU A 401 7.02 7.28 -18.95
N GLY A 402 6.11 7.04 -18.04
CA GLY A 402 6.39 6.26 -16.83
C GLY A 402 6.89 4.86 -17.14
N LEU A 403 6.25 4.14 -18.05
CA LEU A 403 6.66 2.78 -18.45
C LEU A 403 8.02 2.78 -19.16
N ARG A 404 8.28 3.76 -20.04
CA ARG A 404 9.57 3.92 -20.73
C ARG A 404 10.69 4.18 -19.72
N CYS A 405 10.48 5.12 -18.81
CA CYS A 405 11.44 5.42 -17.76
C CYS A 405 11.66 4.23 -16.82
N LEU A 406 10.62 3.47 -16.49
CA LEU A 406 10.72 2.25 -15.69
C LEU A 406 11.63 1.19 -16.35
N ALA A 407 11.54 1.03 -17.67
CA ALA A 407 12.45 0.13 -18.40
C ALA A 407 13.92 0.56 -18.24
N HIS A 408 14.19 1.87 -18.38
CA HIS A 408 15.53 2.41 -18.15
C HIS A 408 16.01 2.25 -16.70
N CYS A 409 15.10 2.35 -15.70
CA CYS A 409 15.43 2.08 -14.31
C CYS A 409 15.93 0.63 -14.12
N PHE A 410 15.24 -0.34 -14.71
CA PHE A 410 15.68 -1.74 -14.67
C PHE A 410 17.03 -1.95 -15.33
N ASP A 411 17.25 -1.35 -16.50
CA ASP A 411 18.54 -1.42 -17.23
C ASP A 411 19.68 -0.82 -16.39
N ASN A 412 19.41 0.25 -15.64
CA ASN A 412 20.35 0.90 -14.74
C ASN A 412 20.50 0.20 -13.37
N GLY A 413 19.82 -0.92 -13.14
CA GLY A 413 19.96 -1.71 -11.93
C GLY A 413 19.24 -1.13 -10.71
N VAL A 414 18.09 -0.46 -10.91
CA VAL A 414 17.18 -0.03 -9.84
C VAL A 414 15.74 -0.46 -10.16
N VAL A 415 15.08 -1.03 -9.17
CA VAL A 415 13.67 -1.41 -9.24
C VAL A 415 12.84 -0.28 -8.65
N LEU A 416 12.04 0.36 -9.48
CA LEU A 416 11.02 1.34 -9.10
C LEU A 416 9.66 0.89 -9.65
N ARG A 417 8.63 1.70 -9.49
CA ARG A 417 7.32 1.48 -10.10
C ARG A 417 6.85 2.75 -10.79
N ALA A 418 6.38 2.61 -12.02
CA ALA A 418 5.59 3.64 -12.67
C ALA A 418 4.10 3.44 -12.34
N VAL A 419 3.44 4.51 -11.92
CA VAL A 419 1.99 4.59 -11.77
C VAL A 419 1.53 5.75 -12.64
N ARG A 420 0.94 5.44 -13.78
CA ARG A 420 0.82 6.42 -14.87
C ARG A 420 2.21 6.99 -15.19
N ASP A 421 2.40 8.29 -15.08
CA ASP A 421 3.69 8.95 -15.33
C ASP A 421 4.42 9.33 -14.02
N ALA A 422 3.99 8.82 -12.86
CA ALA A 422 4.68 8.97 -11.58
C ALA A 422 5.62 7.80 -11.30
N LEU A 423 6.91 8.06 -11.12
CA LEU A 423 7.89 7.08 -10.63
C LEU A 423 7.87 7.07 -9.11
N CYS A 424 7.49 5.93 -8.53
CA CYS A 424 7.34 5.74 -7.10
C CYS A 424 8.60 5.14 -6.48
N PHE A 425 9.04 5.74 -5.37
CA PHE A 425 10.15 5.35 -4.52
C PHE A 425 9.61 4.92 -3.16
N CYS A 426 9.90 3.69 -2.77
CA CYS A 426 9.47 3.13 -1.50
C CYS A 426 10.48 2.06 -1.03
N PRO A 427 11.75 2.44 -0.79
CA PRO A 427 12.78 1.48 -0.43
C PRO A 427 12.51 0.84 0.94
N PRO A 428 13.16 -0.29 1.29
CA PRO A 428 13.14 -0.82 2.65
C PRO A 428 13.54 0.23 3.69
N LEU A 429 12.95 0.21 4.89
CA LEU A 429 13.27 1.18 5.94
C LEU A 429 14.72 1.10 6.43
N VAL A 430 15.36 -0.05 6.22
CA VAL A 430 16.77 -0.29 6.56
C VAL A 430 17.75 0.36 5.60
N ILE A 431 17.29 1.00 4.53
CA ILE A 431 18.13 1.66 3.51
C ILE A 431 19.11 2.66 4.16
N ARG A 432 20.34 2.71 3.67
CA ARG A 432 21.40 3.62 4.10
C ARG A 432 21.50 4.82 3.17
N ARG A 433 22.14 5.90 3.64
CA ARG A 433 22.36 7.12 2.83
C ARG A 433 23.04 6.82 1.50
N SER A 434 24.12 6.02 1.52
CA SER A 434 24.82 5.65 0.29
C SER A 434 23.97 4.84 -0.72
N GLU A 435 23.02 4.06 -0.20
CA GLU A 435 22.07 3.31 -1.02
C GLU A 435 20.95 4.23 -1.55
N ILE A 436 20.57 5.27 -0.79
CA ILE A 436 19.69 6.34 -1.28
C ILE A 436 20.36 7.11 -2.41
N ASP A 437 21.65 7.47 -2.25
CA ASP A 437 22.42 8.17 -3.28
C ASP A 437 22.49 7.32 -4.57
N GLU A 438 22.80 6.01 -4.46
CA GLU A 438 22.82 5.07 -5.58
C GLU A 438 21.44 5.00 -6.26
N MET A 439 20.37 4.91 -5.49
CA MET A 439 18.99 4.83 -6.00
C MET A 439 18.61 6.07 -6.79
N VAL A 440 18.85 7.25 -6.22
CA VAL A 440 18.51 8.55 -6.84
C VAL A 440 19.35 8.81 -8.08
N GLU A 441 20.67 8.51 -8.05
CA GLU A 441 21.55 8.64 -9.22
C GLU A 441 21.08 7.77 -10.40
N LYS A 442 20.75 6.51 -10.12
CA LYS A 442 20.25 5.58 -11.14
C LYS A 442 18.90 6.02 -11.70
N ALA A 443 17.98 6.48 -10.85
CA ALA A 443 16.71 7.03 -11.29
C ALA A 443 16.90 8.29 -12.15
N LYS A 444 17.79 9.21 -11.74
CA LYS A 444 18.10 10.41 -12.51
C LYS A 444 18.60 10.07 -13.90
N LYS A 445 19.60 9.19 -14.02
CA LYS A 445 20.11 8.72 -15.32
C LYS A 445 18.99 8.14 -16.22
N SER A 446 18.01 7.47 -15.60
CA SER A 446 16.88 6.88 -16.34
C SER A 446 15.90 7.96 -16.83
N ILE A 447 15.62 8.97 -16.01
CA ILE A 447 14.78 10.12 -16.38
C ILE A 447 15.49 10.97 -17.44
N ASP A 448 16.80 11.26 -17.28
CA ASP A 448 17.63 11.98 -18.26
C ASP A 448 17.60 11.28 -19.64
N ARG A 449 17.75 9.94 -19.65
CA ARG A 449 17.66 9.14 -20.88
C ARG A 449 16.27 9.22 -21.50
N THR A 450 15.22 9.13 -20.71
CA THR A 450 13.84 9.27 -21.19
C THR A 450 13.59 10.64 -21.80
N ALA A 451 14.08 11.72 -21.16
CA ALA A 451 13.97 13.09 -21.63
C ALA A 451 14.68 13.26 -23.00
N ALA A 452 15.91 12.72 -23.12
CA ALA A 452 16.67 12.77 -24.37
C ALA A 452 15.96 12.02 -25.51
N GLU A 453 15.36 10.85 -25.26
CA GLU A 453 14.63 10.06 -26.26
C GLU A 453 13.37 10.76 -26.79
N ILE A 454 12.76 11.64 -25.99
CA ILE A 454 11.57 12.43 -26.42
C ILE A 454 11.91 13.87 -26.83
N GLY A 455 13.20 14.23 -26.86
CA GLY A 455 13.66 15.54 -27.30
C GLY A 455 13.39 16.69 -26.32
N VAL A 456 13.30 16.42 -25.02
CA VAL A 456 13.04 17.39 -23.93
C VAL A 456 14.30 17.63 -23.08
N ALA A 457 15.48 17.30 -23.56
CA ALA A 457 16.76 17.45 -22.82
C ALA A 457 17.35 18.86 -22.95
#